data_efaba96c546ea8c3dd3984a7088c6260
#
_entry.id   efaba96c546ea8c3dd3984a7088c6260
#
_cell.length_a   1.000
_cell.length_b   1.000
_cell.length_c   1.000
_cell.angle_alpha   90.00
_cell.angle_beta   90.00
_cell.angle_gamma   90.00
#
_symmetry.space_group_name_H-M   'P 1'
#
loop_
_entity.id
_entity.type
_entity.pdbx_description
1 polymer ?
#
loop_
_entity_poly.entity_id
_entity_poly.type
_entity_poly.pdbx_seq_one_letter_code
_entity_poly.pdbx_strand_id
1 'polypeptide(L)'
;IIMSADGYIITNWHVVTNEDGRAFDRIDVKTYDGTVYENAEVVGADQDTDLAVIKVGAAKLSPAQFGDSSGLKLGDKIVAIGNAGGLSWTTTEGIVSGLARDVYEDTGYAIKCLQVDAAINPGNSGGPLLNSQGQVVGINSAKISAPAYEGIGFSIPIKEAKVIIDDLIE
;
A
#
# COMPACT_ATOMS: atom_id res chain seq x y z
N ILE A 1 -0.97 -3.80 -4.97
CA ILE A 1 -0.90 -5.20 -4.49
C ILE A 1 -2.04 -5.98 -5.13
N ILE A 2 -1.74 -7.04 -5.88
CA ILE A 2 -2.78 -7.89 -6.48
C ILE A 2 -3.47 -8.66 -5.36
N MET A 3 -4.78 -8.47 -5.21
CA MET A 3 -5.58 -9.11 -4.17
C MET A 3 -6.23 -10.39 -4.66
N SER A 4 -6.68 -10.43 -5.92
CA SER A 4 -7.40 -11.57 -6.47
C SER A 4 -7.02 -11.87 -7.93
N ALA A 5 -7.22 -13.11 -8.35
CA ALA A 5 -6.89 -13.56 -9.70
C ALA A 5 -7.76 -12.90 -10.79
N ASP A 6 -8.93 -12.42 -10.44
CA ASP A 6 -9.88 -11.78 -11.34
C ASP A 6 -9.69 -10.25 -11.44
N GLY A 7 -8.62 -9.70 -10.82
CA GLY A 7 -8.16 -8.35 -11.08
C GLY A 7 -8.41 -7.28 -10.03
N TYR A 8 -8.81 -7.63 -8.81
CA TYR A 8 -8.84 -6.66 -7.71
C TYR A 8 -7.41 -6.35 -7.23
N ILE A 9 -7.12 -5.06 -7.07
CA ILE A 9 -5.80 -4.55 -6.70
C ILE A 9 -5.96 -3.51 -5.60
N ILE A 10 -5.19 -3.67 -4.53
CA ILE A 10 -5.12 -2.73 -3.42
C ILE A 10 -4.06 -1.67 -3.70
N THR A 11 -4.36 -0.42 -3.40
CA THR A 11 -3.43 0.71 -3.47
C THR A 11 -3.82 1.78 -2.43
N ASN A 12 -3.15 2.93 -2.45
CA ASN A 12 -3.54 4.08 -1.63
C ASN A 12 -4.55 4.97 -2.36
N TRP A 13 -5.37 5.68 -1.56
CA TRP A 13 -6.32 6.69 -2.04
C TRP A 13 -5.59 7.78 -2.84
N HIS A 14 -4.50 8.35 -2.30
CA HIS A 14 -3.76 9.44 -2.95
C HIS A 14 -3.05 9.02 -4.24
N VAL A 15 -2.90 7.72 -4.52
CA VAL A 15 -2.32 7.21 -5.77
C VAL A 15 -3.33 7.25 -6.93
N VAL A 16 -4.61 7.14 -6.63
CA VAL A 16 -5.68 7.04 -7.62
C VAL A 16 -6.57 8.29 -7.69
N THR A 17 -6.31 9.31 -6.86
CA THR A 17 -7.08 10.55 -6.80
C THR A 17 -6.18 11.77 -7.01
N ASN A 18 -6.79 12.86 -7.49
CA ASN A 18 -6.15 14.17 -7.60
C ASN A 18 -6.29 14.98 -6.29
N GLU A 19 -5.76 16.20 -6.28
CA GLU A 19 -5.82 17.11 -5.12
C GLU A 19 -7.24 17.48 -4.69
N ASP A 20 -8.22 17.40 -5.60
CA ASP A 20 -9.64 17.61 -5.30
C ASP A 20 -10.34 16.37 -4.75
N GLY A 21 -9.62 15.27 -4.56
CA GLY A 21 -10.15 13.99 -4.08
C GLY A 21 -10.96 13.21 -5.13
N ARG A 22 -10.87 13.60 -6.41
CA ARG A 22 -11.54 12.90 -7.50
C ARG A 22 -10.61 11.86 -8.11
N ALA A 23 -11.14 10.70 -8.47
CA ALA A 23 -10.37 9.72 -9.20
C ALA A 23 -9.79 10.32 -10.49
N PHE A 24 -8.58 9.92 -10.86
CA PHE A 24 -8.00 10.27 -12.15
C PHE A 24 -8.84 9.69 -13.28
N ASP A 25 -8.94 10.42 -14.40
CA ASP A 25 -9.71 10.01 -15.60
C ASP A 25 -9.17 8.71 -16.22
N ARG A 26 -7.89 8.44 -16.02
CA ARG A 26 -7.24 7.23 -16.52
C ARG A 26 -6.26 6.69 -15.49
N ILE A 27 -6.39 5.41 -15.18
CA ILE A 27 -5.49 4.65 -14.31
C ILE A 27 -5.05 3.40 -15.07
N ASP A 28 -3.76 3.25 -15.28
CA ASP A 28 -3.20 2.07 -15.93
C ASP A 28 -2.36 1.28 -14.91
N VAL A 29 -2.44 -0.03 -14.99
CA VAL A 29 -1.68 -0.94 -14.13
C VAL A 29 -0.69 -1.73 -14.96
N LYS A 30 0.59 -1.66 -14.60
CA LYS A 30 1.64 -2.49 -15.20
C LYS A 30 2.08 -3.57 -14.20
N THR A 31 1.97 -4.81 -14.60
CA THR A 31 2.42 -5.97 -13.81
C THR A 31 3.91 -6.28 -14.04
N TYR A 32 4.47 -7.13 -13.18
CA TYR A 32 5.90 -7.49 -13.21
C TYR A 32 6.36 -8.09 -14.54
N ASP A 33 5.50 -8.87 -15.20
CA ASP A 33 5.76 -9.46 -16.51
C ASP A 33 5.70 -8.46 -17.69
N GLY A 34 5.42 -7.18 -17.38
CA GLY A 34 5.33 -6.11 -18.35
C GLY A 34 3.95 -5.92 -18.97
N THR A 35 2.97 -6.75 -18.64
CA THR A 35 1.59 -6.59 -19.12
C THR A 35 1.02 -5.28 -18.58
N VAL A 36 0.34 -4.52 -19.46
CA VAL A 36 -0.35 -3.27 -19.11
C VAL A 36 -1.85 -3.48 -19.20
N TYR A 37 -2.54 -3.21 -18.11
CA TYR A 37 -4.00 -3.16 -18.02
C TYR A 37 -4.41 -1.70 -18.03
N GLU A 38 -5.02 -1.27 -19.12
CA GLU A 38 -5.47 0.11 -19.31
C GLU A 38 -6.84 0.35 -18.66
N ASN A 39 -7.07 1.60 -18.22
CA ASN A 39 -8.36 2.04 -17.70
C ASN A 39 -8.89 1.19 -16.52
N ALA A 40 -8.06 0.99 -15.51
CA ALA A 40 -8.52 0.36 -14.27
C ALA A 40 -9.66 1.19 -13.65
N GLU A 41 -10.68 0.51 -13.17
CA GLU A 41 -11.82 1.11 -12.49
C GLU A 41 -11.51 1.29 -11.00
N VAL A 42 -11.83 2.44 -10.41
CA VAL A 42 -11.80 2.63 -8.95
C VAL A 42 -13.09 2.04 -8.39
N VAL A 43 -12.96 0.90 -7.69
CA VAL A 43 -14.09 0.19 -7.06
C VAL A 43 -14.54 0.93 -5.80
N GLY A 44 -13.58 1.34 -4.98
CA GLY A 44 -13.82 2.12 -3.78
C GLY A 44 -12.54 2.78 -3.30
N ALA A 45 -12.67 3.90 -2.60
CA ALA A 45 -11.54 4.65 -2.08
C ALA A 45 -11.95 5.44 -0.83
N ASP A 46 -11.11 5.42 0.18
CA ASP A 46 -11.32 6.08 1.47
C ASP A 46 -10.15 7.00 1.79
N GLN A 47 -10.46 8.29 1.89
CA GLN A 47 -9.49 9.34 2.14
C GLN A 47 -8.93 9.28 3.56
N ASP A 48 -9.77 8.97 4.54
CA ASP A 48 -9.39 8.99 5.95
C ASP A 48 -8.36 7.90 6.29
N THR A 49 -8.43 6.78 5.59
CA THR A 49 -7.51 5.65 5.77
C THR A 49 -6.42 5.57 4.71
N ASP A 50 -6.47 6.45 3.69
CA ASP A 50 -5.57 6.43 2.54
C ASP A 50 -5.55 5.09 1.79
N LEU A 51 -6.70 4.40 1.72
CA LEU A 51 -6.85 3.12 1.03
C LEU A 51 -7.74 3.23 -0.19
N ALA A 52 -7.43 2.43 -1.20
CA ALA A 52 -8.27 2.27 -2.39
C ALA A 52 -8.19 0.86 -2.96
N VAL A 53 -9.25 0.47 -3.64
CA VAL A 53 -9.33 -0.75 -4.43
C VAL A 53 -9.65 -0.37 -5.86
N ILE A 54 -8.86 -0.91 -6.78
CA ILE A 54 -9.09 -0.78 -8.22
C ILE A 54 -9.31 -2.15 -8.85
N LYS A 55 -9.96 -2.17 -10.00
CA LYS A 55 -10.25 -3.38 -10.77
C LYS A 55 -9.70 -3.26 -12.17
N VAL A 56 -8.98 -4.29 -12.61
CA VAL A 56 -8.53 -4.45 -14.00
C VAL A 56 -9.23 -5.61 -14.67
N GLY A 57 -9.37 -5.55 -15.99
CA GLY A 57 -9.94 -6.63 -16.80
C GLY A 57 -8.97 -7.80 -16.97
N ALA A 58 -8.73 -8.54 -15.88
CA ALA A 58 -7.83 -9.70 -15.86
C ALA A 58 -8.55 -10.95 -15.39
N ALA A 59 -8.09 -12.12 -15.82
CA ALA A 59 -8.71 -13.40 -15.47
C ALA A 59 -7.76 -14.39 -14.77
N LYS A 60 -6.46 -14.07 -14.66
CA LYS A 60 -5.45 -15.02 -14.15
C LYS A 60 -4.26 -14.31 -13.52
N LEU A 61 -4.49 -13.23 -12.76
CA LEU A 61 -3.43 -12.63 -11.97
C LEU A 61 -3.00 -13.58 -10.84
N SER A 62 -1.75 -13.44 -10.40
CA SER A 62 -1.23 -14.16 -9.22
C SER A 62 -1.43 -13.29 -7.98
N PRO A 63 -2.36 -13.61 -7.09
CA PRO A 63 -2.58 -12.83 -5.87
C PRO A 63 -1.38 -12.91 -4.93
N ALA A 64 -1.13 -11.81 -4.22
CA ALA A 64 -0.19 -11.81 -3.12
C ALA A 64 -0.67 -12.70 -1.97
N GLN A 65 0.27 -13.27 -1.24
CA GLN A 65 -0.05 -13.93 0.02
C GLN A 65 -0.13 -12.90 1.14
N PHE A 66 -1.21 -12.91 1.91
CA PHE A 66 -1.40 -12.02 3.04
C PHE A 66 -0.99 -12.72 4.33
N GLY A 67 -0.21 -11.99 5.14
CA GLY A 67 0.21 -12.43 6.48
C GLY A 67 -0.67 -11.83 7.58
N ASP A 68 -0.20 -11.98 8.80
CA ASP A 68 -0.84 -11.41 10.00
C ASP A 68 0.04 -10.30 10.59
N SER A 69 -0.40 -9.05 10.47
CA SER A 69 0.31 -7.90 11.02
C SER A 69 0.27 -7.84 12.56
N SER A 70 -0.69 -8.50 13.20
CA SER A 70 -0.80 -8.51 14.67
C SER A 70 0.28 -9.36 15.36
N GLY A 71 0.92 -10.24 14.61
CA GLY A 71 2.04 -11.06 15.11
C GLY A 71 3.40 -10.38 15.01
N LEU A 72 3.50 -9.21 14.38
CA LEU A 72 4.77 -8.50 14.21
C LEU A 72 5.33 -7.98 15.54
N LYS A 73 6.65 -7.97 15.63
CA LYS A 73 7.43 -7.49 16.79
C LYS A 73 8.46 -6.47 16.34
N LEU A 74 8.88 -5.63 17.26
CA LEU A 74 10.03 -4.73 17.04
C LEU A 74 11.27 -5.55 16.67
N GLY A 75 11.95 -5.13 15.60
CA GLY A 75 13.12 -5.81 15.07
C GLY A 75 12.81 -6.89 14.03
N ASP A 76 11.54 -7.21 13.76
CA ASP A 76 11.19 -8.15 12.68
C ASP A 76 11.63 -7.57 11.33
N LYS A 77 12.26 -8.40 10.51
CA LYS A 77 12.69 -8.02 9.17
C LYS A 77 11.50 -7.82 8.24
N ILE A 78 11.56 -6.76 7.49
CA ILE A 78 10.57 -6.40 6.46
C ILE A 78 11.24 -5.96 5.17
N VAL A 79 10.50 -6.10 4.08
CA VAL A 79 10.88 -5.66 2.74
C VAL A 79 9.73 -4.84 2.17
N ALA A 80 10.04 -3.65 1.64
CA ALA A 80 9.10 -2.84 0.88
C ALA A 80 9.41 -2.93 -0.62
N ILE A 81 8.36 -3.03 -1.44
CA ILE A 81 8.48 -3.04 -2.90
C ILE A 81 7.62 -1.92 -3.48
N GLY A 82 8.16 -1.20 -4.46
CA GLY A 82 7.46 -0.12 -5.12
C GLY A 82 8.10 0.32 -6.42
N ASN A 83 7.72 1.52 -6.87
CA ASN A 83 8.22 2.19 -8.07
C ASN A 83 8.83 3.54 -7.70
N ALA A 84 9.73 3.55 -6.72
CA ALA A 84 10.31 4.76 -6.17
C ALA A 84 11.06 5.58 -7.23
N GLY A 85 10.68 6.85 -7.40
CA GLY A 85 11.30 7.73 -8.39
C GLY A 85 11.14 7.26 -9.85
N GLY A 86 10.14 6.44 -10.16
CA GLY A 86 9.93 5.85 -11.48
C GLY A 86 10.80 4.61 -11.76
N LEU A 87 11.58 4.18 -10.76
CA LEU A 87 12.40 2.96 -10.85
C LEU A 87 11.54 1.75 -10.44
N SER A 88 10.94 1.11 -11.44
CA SER A 88 10.03 -0.03 -11.25
C SER A 88 10.69 -1.14 -10.43
N TRP A 89 9.91 -1.68 -9.51
CA TRP A 89 10.30 -2.83 -8.65
C TRP A 89 11.46 -2.51 -7.70
N THR A 90 11.62 -1.24 -7.32
CA THR A 90 12.56 -0.84 -6.27
C THR A 90 12.21 -1.57 -4.98
N THR A 91 13.22 -2.23 -4.44
CA THR A 91 13.10 -3.04 -3.22
C THR A 91 13.98 -2.42 -2.14
N THR A 92 13.41 -2.15 -0.97
CA THR A 92 14.12 -1.69 0.21
C THR A 92 13.89 -2.66 1.36
N GLU A 93 14.87 -2.82 2.26
CA GLU A 93 14.74 -3.66 3.44
C GLU A 93 14.96 -2.86 4.72
N GLY A 94 14.44 -3.37 5.81
CA GLY A 94 14.60 -2.81 7.14
C GLY A 94 13.94 -3.69 8.20
N ILE A 95 13.61 -3.06 9.31
CA ILE A 95 12.94 -3.70 10.44
C ILE A 95 11.68 -2.93 10.85
N VAL A 96 10.80 -3.61 11.56
CA VAL A 96 9.71 -2.96 12.29
C VAL A 96 10.31 -2.15 13.45
N SER A 97 10.16 -0.83 13.38
CA SER A 97 10.69 0.14 14.36
C SER A 97 9.64 0.61 15.37
N GLY A 98 8.35 0.45 15.03
CA GLY A 98 7.22 0.82 15.90
C GLY A 98 5.96 0.07 15.51
N LEU A 99 5.14 -0.21 16.53
CA LEU A 99 3.84 -0.83 16.37
C LEU A 99 2.75 0.19 16.73
N ALA A 100 1.64 0.18 16.00
CA ALA A 100 0.45 0.98 16.31
C ALA A 100 0.73 2.49 16.55
N ARG A 101 1.54 3.10 15.70
CA ARG A 101 1.78 4.55 15.71
C ARG A 101 0.55 5.28 15.18
N ASP A 102 0.00 6.21 15.96
CA ASP A 102 -1.06 7.09 15.47
C ASP A 102 -0.42 8.17 14.60
N VAL A 103 -0.74 8.15 13.31
CA VAL A 103 -0.31 9.15 12.33
C VAL A 103 -1.53 9.89 11.82
N TYR A 104 -1.49 11.22 11.92
CA TYR A 104 -2.63 12.07 11.59
C TYR A 104 -2.56 12.51 10.14
N GLU A 105 -3.65 12.26 9.41
CA GLU A 105 -3.86 12.79 8.07
C GLU A 105 -4.34 14.25 8.12
N ASP A 106 -4.30 14.92 6.96
CA ASP A 106 -4.79 16.29 6.81
C ASP A 106 -6.28 16.45 7.16
N THR A 107 -7.04 15.35 7.07
CA THR A 107 -8.46 15.27 7.51
C THR A 107 -8.62 15.34 9.03
N GLY A 108 -7.52 15.19 9.79
CA GLY A 108 -7.53 15.06 11.24
C GLY A 108 -7.81 13.64 11.73
N TYR A 109 -8.01 12.69 10.82
CA TYR A 109 -8.15 11.27 11.15
C TYR A 109 -6.78 10.66 11.50
N ALA A 110 -6.74 9.83 12.53
CA ALA A 110 -5.53 9.11 12.93
C ALA A 110 -5.54 7.70 12.37
N ILE A 111 -4.55 7.39 11.53
CA ILE A 111 -4.31 6.03 11.03
C ILE A 111 -3.30 5.35 11.96
N LYS A 112 -3.62 4.15 12.43
CA LYS A 112 -2.63 3.32 13.14
C LYS A 112 -1.69 2.67 12.14
N CYS A 113 -0.40 3.02 12.22
CA CYS A 113 0.61 2.57 11.28
C CYS A 113 1.68 1.72 11.95
N LEU A 114 2.28 0.83 11.17
CA LEU A 114 3.58 0.26 11.44
C LEU A 114 4.64 1.31 11.09
N GLN A 115 5.60 1.53 11.98
CA GLN A 115 6.81 2.29 11.68
C GLN A 115 7.92 1.34 11.25
N VAL A 116 8.64 1.70 10.20
CA VAL A 116 9.76 0.92 9.64
C VAL A 116 10.93 1.84 9.34
N ASP A 117 12.14 1.31 9.30
CA ASP A 117 13.34 2.04 8.88
C ASP A 117 13.73 1.78 7.42
N ALA A 118 13.03 0.87 6.74
CA ALA A 118 13.13 0.73 5.29
C ALA A 118 12.76 2.06 4.61
N ALA A 119 13.48 2.42 3.56
CA ALA A 119 13.21 3.64 2.82
C ALA A 119 11.84 3.57 2.13
N ILE A 120 10.88 4.37 2.60
CA ILE A 120 9.56 4.58 2.01
C ILE A 120 9.55 5.97 1.38
N ASN A 121 9.56 6.02 0.06
CA ASN A 121 9.63 7.23 -0.74
C ASN A 121 8.44 7.32 -1.71
N PRO A 122 8.16 8.50 -2.29
CA PRO A 122 7.19 8.61 -3.38
C PRO A 122 7.42 7.56 -4.47
N GLY A 123 6.37 6.78 -4.78
CA GLY A 123 6.42 5.61 -5.67
C GLY A 123 6.36 4.27 -4.95
N ASN A 124 6.60 4.20 -3.64
CA ASN A 124 6.36 2.99 -2.84
C ASN A 124 4.91 2.93 -2.32
N SER A 125 4.17 4.05 -2.35
CA SER A 125 2.77 4.12 -1.94
C SER A 125 1.90 3.10 -2.66
N GLY A 126 1.06 2.40 -1.92
CA GLY A 126 0.20 1.32 -2.42
C GLY A 126 0.92 -0.01 -2.65
N GLY A 127 2.26 -0.02 -2.54
CA GLY A 127 3.06 -1.23 -2.59
C GLY A 127 3.05 -2.01 -1.29
N PRO A 128 3.47 -3.28 -1.32
CA PRO A 128 3.46 -4.15 -0.15
C PRO A 128 4.62 -3.88 0.79
N LEU A 129 4.36 -4.01 2.09
CA LEU A 129 5.34 -4.34 3.11
C LEU A 129 5.28 -5.85 3.34
N LEU A 130 6.38 -6.54 3.15
CA LEU A 130 6.48 -7.99 3.26
C LEU A 130 7.23 -8.41 4.51
N ASN A 131 6.81 -9.51 5.14
CA ASN A 131 7.60 -10.19 6.17
C ASN A 131 8.67 -11.11 5.55
N SER A 132 9.44 -11.79 6.38
CA SER A 132 10.50 -12.71 5.95
C SER A 132 10.00 -13.97 5.20
N GLN A 133 8.70 -14.24 5.23
CA GLN A 133 8.04 -15.29 4.46
C GLN A 133 7.49 -14.80 3.11
N GLY A 134 7.68 -13.53 2.76
CA GLY A 134 7.15 -12.93 1.54
C GLY A 134 5.64 -12.65 1.59
N GLN A 135 5.05 -12.62 2.78
CA GLN A 135 3.64 -12.32 2.97
C GLN A 135 3.43 -10.83 3.20
N VAL A 136 2.37 -10.28 2.65
CA VAL A 136 1.98 -8.87 2.83
C VAL A 136 1.49 -8.68 4.27
N VAL A 137 2.19 -7.82 5.02
CA VAL A 137 1.85 -7.43 6.39
C VAL A 137 1.49 -5.96 6.53
N GLY A 138 1.67 -5.18 5.45
CA GLY A 138 1.29 -3.78 5.42
C GLY A 138 1.20 -3.23 4.01
N ILE A 139 0.60 -2.04 3.89
CA ILE A 139 0.49 -1.25 2.67
C ILE A 139 1.29 0.03 2.90
N ASN A 140 2.36 0.23 2.11
CA ASN A 140 3.23 1.38 2.26
C ASN A 140 2.49 2.68 1.89
N SER A 141 2.71 3.76 2.63
CA SER A 141 2.25 5.08 2.27
C SER A 141 3.36 6.12 2.48
N ALA A 142 3.86 6.67 1.38
CA ALA A 142 4.85 7.74 1.42
C ALA A 142 4.22 9.11 1.73
N LYS A 143 2.90 9.25 1.62
CA LYS A 143 2.17 10.44 2.06
C LYS A 143 2.25 10.60 3.58
N ILE A 144 2.14 9.49 4.29
CA ILE A 144 2.28 9.39 5.74
C ILE A 144 3.78 9.40 6.09
N SER A 145 4.53 10.38 5.60
CA SER A 145 5.96 10.44 5.85
C SER A 145 6.28 11.55 6.86
N ALA A 146 7.33 11.34 7.63
CA ALA A 146 7.93 12.39 8.44
C ALA A 146 9.13 12.98 7.65
N PRO A 147 8.91 13.90 6.70
CA PRO A 147 9.94 14.30 5.72
C PRO A 147 11.19 14.95 6.35
N ALA A 148 11.11 15.27 7.63
CA ALA A 148 12.23 15.82 8.39
C ALA A 148 13.15 14.76 9.01
N TYR A 149 12.82 13.47 8.90
CA TYR A 149 13.56 12.39 9.57
C TYR A 149 13.90 11.27 8.60
N GLU A 150 15.18 10.93 8.53
CA GLU A 150 15.65 9.73 7.83
C GLU A 150 15.35 8.48 8.66
N GLY A 151 15.05 7.35 7.99
CA GLY A 151 14.81 6.07 8.65
C GLY A 151 13.46 5.97 9.36
N ILE A 152 12.50 6.83 9.00
CA ILE A 152 11.12 6.74 9.48
C ILE A 152 10.19 6.63 8.28
N GLY A 153 9.65 5.45 8.06
CA GLY A 153 8.61 5.15 7.09
C GLY A 153 7.39 4.53 7.78
N PHE A 154 6.24 4.62 7.12
CA PHE A 154 4.99 4.10 7.65
C PHE A 154 4.30 3.18 6.65
N SER A 155 3.65 2.16 7.21
CA SER A 155 2.80 1.24 6.46
C SER A 155 1.52 0.98 7.24
N ILE A 156 0.40 0.94 6.52
CA ILE A 156 -0.91 0.62 7.09
C ILE A 156 -0.93 -0.89 7.34
N PRO A 157 -1.16 -1.36 8.59
CA PRO A 157 -1.15 -2.79 8.89
C PRO A 157 -2.21 -3.53 8.09
N ILE A 158 -1.87 -4.70 7.56
CA ILE A 158 -2.79 -5.42 6.65
C ILE A 158 -4.06 -5.91 7.34
N LYS A 159 -4.02 -6.19 8.62
CA LYS A 159 -5.19 -6.65 9.38
C LYS A 159 -6.27 -5.57 9.44
N GLU A 160 -5.87 -4.33 9.74
CA GLU A 160 -6.76 -3.17 9.79
C GLU A 160 -7.21 -2.79 8.38
N ALA A 161 -6.27 -2.76 7.43
CA ALA A 161 -6.56 -2.43 6.04
C ALA A 161 -7.58 -3.38 5.42
N LYS A 162 -7.52 -4.68 5.75
CA LYS A 162 -8.40 -5.68 5.16
C LYS A 162 -9.88 -5.43 5.47
N VAL A 163 -10.21 -5.00 6.68
CA VAL A 163 -11.60 -4.67 7.06
C VAL A 163 -12.14 -3.55 6.17
N ILE A 164 -11.34 -2.49 5.97
CA ILE A 164 -11.71 -1.36 5.13
C ILE A 164 -11.80 -1.77 3.65
N ILE A 165 -10.86 -2.57 3.17
CA ILE A 165 -10.84 -3.07 1.80
C ILE A 165 -12.07 -3.91 1.50
N ASP A 166 -12.48 -4.77 2.42
CA ASP A 166 -13.66 -5.62 2.27
C ASP A 166 -14.94 -4.72 2.16
N ASP A 167 -15.03 -3.65 2.97
CA ASP A 167 -16.13 -2.67 2.89
C ASP A 167 -16.12 -1.84 1.58
N LEU A 168 -14.94 -1.57 1.00
CA LEU A 168 -14.82 -0.84 -0.27
C LEU A 168 -15.25 -1.66 -1.50
N ILE A 169 -15.32 -2.98 -1.37
CA ILE A 169 -15.69 -3.90 -2.46
C ILE A 169 -17.19 -4.23 -2.45
N GLU A 170 -17.87 -4.11 -1.31
CA GLU A 170 -19.30 -4.36 -1.17
C GLU A 170 -20.16 -3.24 -1.81
#